data_f975a5f775c56c93a0580770213067bf
#
_entry.id   f975a5f775c56c93a0580770213067bf
#
_cell.length_a   1.000
_cell.length_b   1.000
_cell.length_c   1.000
_cell.angle_alpha   90.00
_cell.angle_beta   90.00
_cell.angle_gamma   90.00
#
_symmetry.space_group_name_H-M   'P 1'
#
loop_
_entity.id
_entity.type
_entity.pdbx_description
1 polymer ?
#
loop_
_entity_poly.entity_id
_entity_poly.type
_entity_poly.pdbx_seq_one_letter_code
_entity_poly.pdbx_strand_id
1 'polypeptide(L)'
;LAFDVYPGNQNEQTTLKPLESKILQDFNCSEFIYCSDSGLGSAANRRFNSLGNRAYIITHSLKKMKKEDREIALNPTQFRKVGSTKFIDLRTLDETDEEVYNTVYYKEVPVVTGNMDETLIVTYSPKYKAYQRRIRDRQIEHAEKIINTPGRKRKGKNQNDPMRFVKKTSVTPDGEIANKQVYNIDEEQIQKEEMYDG
;
A
#
# COMPACT_ATOMS: atom_id res chain seq x y z
N LEU A 1 -22.35 1.53 21.26
CA LEU A 1 -22.12 1.62 19.81
C LEU A 1 -22.72 2.90 19.28
N ALA A 2 -21.93 3.71 18.58
CA ALA A 2 -22.41 4.89 17.86
C ALA A 2 -22.39 4.60 16.36
N PHE A 3 -23.40 5.06 15.65
CA PHE A 3 -23.45 5.01 14.19
C PHE A 3 -24.13 6.27 13.66
N ASP A 4 -23.90 6.55 12.40
CA ASP A 4 -24.57 7.62 11.67
C ASP A 4 -24.88 7.18 10.26
N VAL A 5 -25.85 7.82 9.60
CA VAL A 5 -26.29 7.47 8.25
C VAL A 5 -26.17 8.70 7.36
N TYR A 6 -25.48 8.55 6.24
CA TYR A 6 -25.23 9.62 5.29
C TYR A 6 -25.75 9.25 3.89
N PRO A 7 -26.08 10.22 3.05
CA PRO A 7 -26.43 9.99 1.66
C PRO A 7 -25.29 9.28 0.91
N GLY A 8 -25.60 8.28 0.09
CA GLY A 8 -24.60 7.44 -0.60
C GLY A 8 -23.70 8.18 -1.61
N ASN A 9 -24.02 9.44 -1.94
CA ASN A 9 -23.21 10.31 -2.78
C ASN A 9 -22.35 11.30 -1.98
N GLN A 10 -22.37 11.26 -0.65
CA GLN A 10 -21.56 12.11 0.20
C GLN A 10 -20.11 11.59 0.25
N ASN A 11 -19.15 12.53 0.26
CA ASN A 11 -17.75 12.17 0.43
C ASN A 11 -17.52 11.67 1.86
N GLU A 12 -17.11 10.42 2.01
CA GLU A 12 -16.86 9.78 3.30
C GLU A 12 -15.90 10.56 4.21
N GLN A 13 -14.92 11.26 3.65
CA GLN A 13 -13.97 12.05 4.44
C GLN A 13 -14.63 13.19 5.21
N THR A 14 -15.78 13.68 4.75
CA THR A 14 -16.51 14.76 5.43
C THR A 14 -17.42 14.26 6.55
N THR A 15 -17.70 12.95 6.59
CA THR A 15 -18.60 12.35 7.60
C THR A 15 -17.89 12.03 8.91
N LEU A 16 -16.55 11.92 8.88
CA LEU A 16 -15.76 11.50 10.04
C LEU A 16 -15.87 12.46 11.22
N LYS A 17 -15.57 13.74 11.01
CA LYS A 17 -15.57 14.74 12.11
C LYS A 17 -16.90 14.87 12.84
N PRO A 18 -18.06 14.94 12.17
CA PRO A 18 -19.36 14.95 12.85
C PRO A 18 -19.56 13.71 13.74
N LEU A 19 -19.24 12.50 13.21
CA LEU A 19 -19.36 11.25 13.95
C LEU A 19 -18.42 11.21 15.17
N GLU A 20 -17.16 11.58 15.01
CA GLU A 20 -16.19 11.64 16.10
C GLU A 20 -16.61 12.65 17.18
N SER A 21 -17.06 13.83 16.77
CA SER A 21 -17.55 14.86 17.71
C SER A 21 -18.73 14.36 18.54
N LYS A 22 -19.65 13.63 17.91
CA LYS A 22 -20.78 13.00 18.60
C LYS A 22 -20.30 11.93 19.59
N ILE A 23 -19.37 11.06 19.18
CA ILE A 23 -18.81 10.02 20.06
C ILE A 23 -18.12 10.66 21.28
N LEU A 24 -17.28 11.66 21.06
CA LEU A 24 -16.58 12.35 22.14
C LEU A 24 -17.57 12.99 23.15
N GLN A 25 -18.67 13.55 22.65
CA GLN A 25 -19.71 14.14 23.47
C GLN A 25 -20.55 13.09 24.22
N ASP A 26 -21.05 12.09 23.49
CA ASP A 26 -21.97 11.08 24.03
C ASP A 26 -21.30 10.19 25.09
N PHE A 27 -19.99 9.91 24.92
CA PHE A 27 -19.22 9.06 25.84
C PHE A 27 -18.34 9.87 26.81
N ASN A 28 -18.37 11.20 26.75
CA ASN A 28 -17.54 12.08 27.58
C ASN A 28 -16.04 11.65 27.57
N CYS A 29 -15.52 11.32 26.40
CA CYS A 29 -14.16 10.84 26.23
C CYS A 29 -13.17 12.01 26.27
N SER A 30 -12.12 11.92 27.11
CA SER A 30 -11.01 12.88 27.15
C SER A 30 -9.86 12.49 26.25
N GLU A 31 -9.74 11.20 25.91
CA GLU A 31 -8.71 10.62 25.04
C GLU A 31 -9.37 9.83 23.92
N PHE A 32 -8.83 9.94 22.73
CA PHE A 32 -9.38 9.27 21.56
C PHE A 32 -8.28 8.90 20.56
N ILE A 33 -8.21 7.62 20.17
CA ILE A 33 -7.33 7.15 19.12
C ILE A 33 -8.19 6.72 17.92
N TYR A 34 -8.02 7.43 16.82
CA TYR A 34 -8.70 7.15 15.58
C TYR A 34 -7.89 6.17 14.72
N CYS A 35 -8.52 5.08 14.29
CA CYS A 35 -7.90 4.10 13.40
C CYS A 35 -8.75 3.93 12.14
N SER A 36 -8.15 4.11 10.95
CA SER A 36 -8.84 3.90 9.68
C SER A 36 -7.93 3.44 8.55
N ASP A 37 -8.54 3.09 7.44
CA ASP A 37 -7.86 2.94 6.16
C ASP A 37 -7.52 4.31 5.52
N SER A 38 -6.88 4.27 4.35
CA SER A 38 -6.48 5.47 3.63
C SER A 38 -7.65 6.30 3.08
N GLY A 39 -8.86 5.75 3.03
CA GLY A 39 -10.06 6.43 2.51
C GLY A 39 -10.47 7.63 3.36
N LEU A 40 -10.28 7.55 4.67
CA LEU A 40 -10.62 8.59 5.62
C LEU A 40 -9.40 9.44 6.07
N GLY A 41 -8.23 9.22 5.48
CA GLY A 41 -6.95 9.83 5.84
C GLY A 41 -6.69 11.23 5.29
N SER A 42 -7.71 12.07 5.05
CA SER A 42 -7.49 13.45 4.57
C SER A 42 -6.67 14.27 5.56
N ALA A 43 -5.91 15.25 5.05
CA ALA A 43 -5.15 16.18 5.90
C ALA A 43 -6.02 16.89 6.94
N ALA A 44 -7.28 17.17 6.59
CA ALA A 44 -8.23 17.79 7.50
C ALA A 44 -8.65 16.84 8.63
N ASN A 45 -8.85 15.55 8.35
CA ASN A 45 -9.18 14.54 9.37
C ASN A 45 -7.98 14.26 10.28
N ARG A 46 -6.77 14.12 9.70
CA ARG A 46 -5.55 13.96 10.48
C ARG A 46 -5.29 15.13 11.41
N ARG A 47 -5.41 16.37 10.91
CA ARG A 47 -5.26 17.57 11.72
C ARG A 47 -6.29 17.64 12.84
N PHE A 48 -7.54 17.26 12.58
CA PHE A 48 -8.57 17.21 13.63
C PHE A 48 -8.20 16.20 14.71
N ASN A 49 -7.65 15.05 14.34
CA ASN A 49 -7.25 13.98 15.25
C ASN A 49 -5.83 14.13 15.83
N SER A 50 -5.11 15.21 15.52
CA SER A 50 -3.84 15.58 16.17
C SER A 50 -4.00 16.65 17.24
N LEU A 51 -5.23 17.11 17.54
CA LEU A 51 -5.48 18.18 18.51
C LEU A 51 -5.86 17.63 19.89
N GLY A 52 -5.37 18.27 20.95
CA GLY A 52 -5.65 17.85 22.32
C GLY A 52 -5.08 16.47 22.63
N ASN A 53 -5.84 15.65 23.35
CA ASN A 53 -5.45 14.28 23.72
C ASN A 53 -5.92 13.24 22.68
N ARG A 54 -6.01 13.64 21.41
CA ARG A 54 -6.37 12.74 20.31
C ARG A 54 -5.13 12.27 19.56
N ALA A 55 -5.21 11.06 19.03
CA ALA A 55 -4.21 10.50 18.16
C ALA A 55 -4.89 9.76 17.00
N TYR A 56 -4.12 9.40 15.96
CA TYR A 56 -4.64 8.63 14.85
C TYR A 56 -3.60 7.62 14.33
N ILE A 57 -4.13 6.54 13.77
CA ILE A 57 -3.39 5.53 13.00
C ILE A 57 -4.13 5.33 11.70
N ILE A 58 -3.50 5.67 10.58
CA ILE A 58 -4.12 5.62 9.25
C ILE A 58 -3.19 4.88 8.29
N THR A 59 -3.71 3.92 7.55
CA THR A 59 -2.91 3.26 6.52
C THR A 59 -2.57 4.23 5.41
N HIS A 60 -1.33 4.17 4.93
CA HIS A 60 -0.86 5.02 3.84
C HIS A 60 -0.23 4.20 2.73
N SER A 61 -0.53 4.53 1.48
CA SER A 61 0.03 3.81 0.33
C SER A 61 1.44 4.33 0.03
N LEU A 62 2.46 3.48 0.15
CA LEU A 62 3.84 3.79 -0.24
C LEU A 62 3.94 4.27 -1.70
N LYS A 63 3.14 3.70 -2.60
CA LYS A 63 3.11 4.09 -4.02
C LYS A 63 2.67 5.55 -4.26
N LYS A 64 1.90 6.13 -3.33
CA LYS A 64 1.38 7.51 -3.40
C LYS A 64 2.25 8.52 -2.62
N MET A 65 3.27 8.07 -1.92
CA MET A 65 4.18 8.93 -1.17
C MET A 65 5.09 9.74 -2.11
N LYS A 66 5.62 10.85 -1.59
CA LYS A 66 6.71 11.57 -2.23
C LYS A 66 7.91 10.64 -2.40
N LYS A 67 8.72 10.90 -3.41
CA LYS A 67 9.85 10.04 -3.77
C LYS A 67 10.83 9.88 -2.61
N GLU A 68 11.17 10.96 -1.95
CA GLU A 68 12.13 11.00 -0.84
C GLU A 68 11.64 10.16 0.34
N ASP A 69 10.40 10.36 0.78
CA ASP A 69 9.81 9.62 1.90
C ASP A 69 9.68 8.12 1.56
N ARG A 70 9.34 7.81 0.30
CA ARG A 70 9.24 6.44 -0.19
C ARG A 70 10.59 5.74 -0.23
N GLU A 71 11.66 6.41 -0.65
CA GLU A 71 13.02 5.85 -0.65
C GLU A 71 13.48 5.53 0.77
N ILE A 72 13.20 6.41 1.73
CA ILE A 72 13.48 6.15 3.15
C ILE A 72 12.64 4.97 3.66
N ALA A 73 11.36 4.93 3.30
CA ALA A 73 10.46 3.85 3.72
C ALA A 73 10.92 2.49 3.16
N LEU A 74 11.31 2.42 1.91
CA LEU A 74 11.76 1.19 1.24
C LEU A 74 13.21 0.79 1.57
N ASN A 75 13.99 1.64 2.24
CA ASN A 75 15.33 1.26 2.67
C ASN A 75 15.25 0.06 3.64
N PRO A 76 15.91 -1.07 3.37
CA PRO A 76 15.78 -2.30 4.17
C PRO A 76 16.45 -2.24 5.55
N THR A 77 17.16 -1.16 5.87
CA THR A 77 17.86 -1.01 7.15
C THR A 77 16.98 -0.38 8.23
N GLN A 78 17.43 -0.46 9.48
CA GLN A 78 16.81 0.14 10.66
C GLN A 78 15.45 -0.45 11.06
N PHE A 79 15.11 -1.63 10.58
CA PHE A 79 13.95 -2.37 11.08
C PHE A 79 14.26 -3.02 12.43
N ARG A 80 13.21 -3.30 13.20
CA ARG A 80 13.30 -3.99 14.49
C ARG A 80 12.07 -4.87 14.73
N LYS A 81 12.19 -5.87 15.58
CA LYS A 81 11.05 -6.64 16.10
C LYS A 81 10.33 -5.83 17.17
N VAL A 82 9.05 -6.09 17.37
CA VAL A 82 8.30 -5.54 18.51
C VAL A 82 8.98 -5.98 19.83
N GLY A 83 9.17 -5.04 20.72
CA GLY A 83 9.85 -5.27 22.01
C GLY A 83 11.37 -5.37 21.95
N SER A 84 12.00 -5.16 20.78
CA SER A 84 13.46 -5.16 20.62
C SER A 84 13.99 -3.76 20.26
N THR A 85 15.12 -3.40 20.82
CA THR A 85 15.87 -2.18 20.46
C THR A 85 16.94 -2.43 19.40
N LYS A 86 17.19 -3.71 19.04
CA LYS A 86 18.19 -4.09 18.06
C LYS A 86 17.71 -3.82 16.65
N PHE A 87 18.48 -3.05 15.88
CA PHE A 87 18.25 -2.83 14.47
C PHE A 87 18.65 -4.03 13.62
N ILE A 88 17.87 -4.27 12.58
CA ILE A 88 18.01 -5.40 11.64
C ILE A 88 18.00 -4.83 10.23
N ASP A 89 18.84 -5.39 9.36
CA ASP A 89 18.76 -5.21 7.92
C ASP A 89 17.94 -6.36 7.34
N LEU A 90 16.82 -6.05 6.67
CA LEU A 90 15.93 -7.06 6.11
C LEU A 90 16.62 -8.01 5.10
N ARG A 91 17.71 -7.55 4.46
CA ARG A 91 18.49 -8.37 3.52
C ARG A 91 19.24 -9.51 4.19
N THR A 92 19.43 -9.43 5.52
CA THR A 92 20.13 -10.46 6.31
C THR A 92 19.19 -11.49 6.90
N LEU A 93 17.87 -11.37 6.68
CA LEU A 93 16.88 -12.30 7.20
C LEU A 93 16.92 -13.62 6.43
N ASP A 94 16.95 -14.72 7.18
CA ASP A 94 16.65 -16.05 6.62
C ASP A 94 15.12 -16.27 6.63
N GLU A 95 14.48 -15.95 5.51
CA GLU A 95 13.02 -16.09 5.39
C GLU A 95 12.53 -17.54 5.38
N THR A 96 13.45 -18.54 5.39
CA THR A 96 13.11 -19.96 5.51
C THR A 96 12.97 -20.40 6.96
N ASP A 97 13.52 -19.62 7.91
CA ASP A 97 13.32 -19.83 9.33
C ASP A 97 11.87 -19.52 9.73
N GLU A 98 11.26 -20.43 10.49
CA GLU A 98 9.84 -20.34 10.85
C GLU A 98 9.56 -19.13 11.77
N GLU A 99 10.45 -18.79 12.69
CA GLU A 99 10.29 -17.62 13.55
C GLU A 99 10.39 -16.34 12.73
N VAL A 100 11.40 -16.23 11.87
CA VAL A 100 11.58 -15.09 10.96
C VAL A 100 10.36 -14.94 10.05
N TYR A 101 9.89 -16.03 9.46
CA TYR A 101 8.73 -16.02 8.55
C TYR A 101 7.45 -15.48 9.20
N ASN A 102 7.21 -15.81 10.47
CA ASN A 102 6.03 -15.37 11.20
C ASN A 102 6.20 -14.05 11.96
N THR A 103 7.40 -13.45 11.93
CA THR A 103 7.67 -12.18 12.61
C THR A 103 7.28 -10.99 11.71
N VAL A 104 6.72 -9.95 12.34
CA VAL A 104 6.56 -8.63 11.72
C VAL A 104 7.67 -7.71 12.22
N TYR A 105 8.38 -7.12 11.27
CA TYR A 105 9.40 -6.12 11.53
C TYR A 105 8.83 -4.73 11.26
N TYR A 106 9.32 -3.72 11.93
CA TYR A 106 8.88 -2.35 11.71
C TYR A 106 10.01 -1.35 11.87
N LYS A 107 9.86 -0.18 11.27
CA LYS A 107 10.66 1.01 11.55
C LYS A 107 9.78 2.24 11.61
N GLU A 108 10.23 3.23 12.34
CA GLU A 108 9.59 4.53 12.47
C GLU A 108 10.39 5.55 11.67
N VAL A 109 9.70 6.32 10.85
CA VAL A 109 10.29 7.36 10.01
C VAL A 109 9.56 8.67 10.31
N PRO A 110 10.22 9.69 10.83
CA PRO A 110 9.59 11.00 10.97
C PRO A 110 9.33 11.60 9.59
N VAL A 111 8.13 12.09 9.37
CA VAL A 111 7.70 12.73 8.12
C VAL A 111 6.96 14.02 8.42
N VAL A 112 7.12 15.01 7.55
CA VAL A 112 6.41 16.28 7.65
C VAL A 112 5.42 16.40 6.51
N THR A 113 4.13 16.46 6.83
CA THR A 113 3.08 16.61 5.84
C THR A 113 2.36 17.95 6.04
N GLY A 114 2.69 18.91 5.18
CA GLY A 114 2.26 20.30 5.40
C GLY A 114 2.86 20.86 6.68
N ASN A 115 2.02 21.20 7.67
CA ASN A 115 2.45 21.71 8.97
C ASN A 115 2.25 20.68 10.10
N MET A 116 2.22 19.39 9.77
CA MET A 116 2.05 18.32 10.77
C MET A 116 3.31 17.46 10.82
N ASP A 117 3.85 17.28 12.01
CA ASP A 117 4.87 16.30 12.30
C ASP A 117 4.17 14.96 12.55
N GLU A 118 4.48 13.98 11.71
CA GLU A 118 3.87 12.65 11.72
C GLU A 118 4.96 11.58 11.81
N THR A 119 4.61 10.43 12.32
CA THR A 119 5.48 9.25 12.29
C THR A 119 4.92 8.23 11.31
N LEU A 120 5.66 7.93 10.26
CA LEU A 120 5.36 6.83 9.38
C LEU A 120 5.89 5.53 9.99
N ILE A 121 5.00 4.60 10.29
CA ILE A 121 5.36 3.24 10.71
C ILE A 121 5.38 2.36 9.48
N VAL A 122 6.57 1.95 9.06
CA VAL A 122 6.77 1.02 7.95
C VAL A 122 6.88 -0.38 8.51
N THR A 123 6.03 -1.28 8.06
CA THR A 123 6.07 -2.69 8.47
C THR A 123 6.61 -3.57 7.35
N TYR A 124 7.24 -4.66 7.70
CA TYR A 124 7.68 -5.72 6.80
C TYR A 124 7.35 -7.09 7.41
N SER A 125 6.78 -7.96 6.61
CA SER A 125 6.44 -9.33 7.00
C SER A 125 6.79 -10.32 5.88
N PRO A 126 7.73 -11.26 6.08
CA PRO A 126 8.04 -12.32 5.12
C PRO A 126 6.79 -13.11 4.69
N LYS A 127 5.92 -13.41 5.64
CA LYS A 127 4.65 -14.10 5.39
C LYS A 127 3.72 -13.29 4.46
N TYR A 128 3.62 -11.98 4.68
CA TYR A 128 2.81 -11.12 3.82
C TYR A 128 3.44 -10.95 2.44
N LYS A 129 4.76 -10.82 2.35
CA LYS A 129 5.53 -10.84 1.10
C LYS A 129 5.23 -12.09 0.27
N ALA A 130 5.30 -13.28 0.90
CA ALA A 130 4.98 -14.54 0.24
C ALA A 130 3.51 -14.59 -0.24
N TYR A 131 2.58 -14.05 0.54
CA TYR A 131 1.18 -13.93 0.14
C TYR A 131 1.01 -13.01 -1.08
N GLN A 132 1.63 -11.83 -1.09
CA GLN A 132 1.56 -10.88 -2.21
C GLN A 132 2.16 -11.48 -3.48
N ARG A 133 3.32 -12.15 -3.38
CA ARG A 133 3.97 -12.87 -4.49
C ARG A 133 3.02 -13.91 -5.08
N ARG A 134 2.41 -14.77 -4.27
CA ARG A 134 1.46 -15.78 -4.73
C ARG A 134 0.24 -15.19 -5.45
N ILE A 135 -0.27 -14.04 -5.00
CA ILE A 135 -1.37 -13.35 -5.70
C ILE A 135 -0.90 -12.81 -7.05
N ARG A 136 0.29 -12.22 -7.10
CA ARG A 136 0.88 -11.69 -8.34
C ARG A 136 1.12 -12.81 -9.35
N ASP A 137 1.70 -13.92 -8.93
CA ASP A 137 1.97 -15.08 -9.80
C ASP A 137 0.69 -15.60 -10.47
N ARG A 138 -0.40 -15.73 -9.71
CA ARG A 138 -1.71 -16.10 -10.26
C ARG A 138 -2.24 -15.09 -11.29
N GLN A 139 -1.97 -13.83 -11.09
CA GLN A 139 -2.40 -12.78 -12.03
C GLN A 139 -1.53 -12.81 -13.30
N ILE A 140 -0.24 -13.10 -13.18
CA ILE A 140 0.67 -13.29 -14.33
C ILE A 140 0.24 -14.51 -15.13
N GLU A 141 0.01 -15.66 -14.49
CA GLU A 141 -0.51 -16.86 -15.17
C GLU A 141 -1.82 -16.59 -15.91
N HIS A 142 -2.70 -15.78 -15.32
CA HIS A 142 -3.95 -15.40 -15.98
C HIS A 142 -3.69 -14.48 -17.17
N ALA A 143 -2.77 -13.52 -17.06
CA ALA A 143 -2.35 -12.66 -18.16
C ALA A 143 -1.77 -13.48 -19.33
N GLU A 144 -0.92 -14.47 -19.06
CA GLU A 144 -0.36 -15.41 -20.04
C GLU A 144 -1.46 -16.17 -20.78
N LYS A 145 -2.45 -16.70 -20.05
CA LYS A 145 -3.61 -17.37 -20.68
C LYS A 145 -4.37 -16.42 -21.61
N ILE A 146 -4.56 -15.15 -21.21
CA ILE A 146 -5.25 -14.16 -22.04
C ILE A 146 -4.44 -13.84 -23.30
N ILE A 147 -3.13 -13.63 -23.22
CA ILE A 147 -2.32 -13.29 -24.40
C ILE A 147 -2.19 -14.46 -25.37
N ASN A 148 -2.21 -15.70 -24.89
CA ASN A 148 -2.13 -16.91 -25.70
C ASN A 148 -3.49 -17.32 -26.31
N THR A 149 -4.61 -16.79 -25.81
CA THR A 149 -5.94 -17.09 -26.38
C THR A 149 -6.20 -16.22 -27.61
N PRO A 150 -6.64 -16.79 -28.76
CA PRO A 150 -7.01 -16.01 -29.94
C PRO A 150 -8.12 -15.00 -29.63
N GLY A 151 -8.03 -13.83 -30.25
CA GLY A 151 -9.06 -12.80 -30.14
C GLY A 151 -8.51 -11.41 -29.83
N ARG A 152 -9.41 -10.42 -29.68
CA ARG A 152 -9.04 -9.04 -29.39
C ARG A 152 -8.60 -8.90 -27.94
N LYS A 153 -7.36 -8.48 -27.70
CA LYS A 153 -6.84 -8.16 -26.36
C LYS A 153 -7.38 -6.80 -25.91
N ARG A 154 -7.82 -6.72 -24.67
CA ARG A 154 -8.24 -5.47 -24.04
C ARG A 154 -7.08 -4.85 -23.24
N LYS A 155 -7.14 -3.56 -23.00
CA LYS A 155 -6.25 -2.87 -22.06
C LYS A 155 -6.70 -3.16 -20.62
N GLY A 156 -5.75 -3.29 -19.70
CA GLY A 156 -6.02 -3.40 -18.26
C GLY A 156 -6.89 -2.23 -17.76
N LYS A 157 -7.88 -2.52 -16.92
CA LYS A 157 -8.84 -1.51 -16.42
C LYS A 157 -8.46 -0.89 -15.10
N ASN A 158 -7.80 -1.65 -14.24
CA ASN A 158 -7.44 -1.22 -12.87
C ASN A 158 -6.22 -2.00 -12.36
N GLN A 159 -5.78 -1.68 -11.15
CA GLN A 159 -4.60 -2.30 -10.51
C GLN A 159 -4.75 -3.81 -10.24
N ASN A 160 -5.97 -4.33 -10.22
CA ASN A 160 -6.22 -5.76 -10.00
C ASN A 160 -6.41 -6.52 -11.31
N ASP A 161 -6.37 -5.83 -12.46
CA ASP A 161 -6.52 -6.46 -13.76
C ASP A 161 -5.22 -7.15 -14.18
N PRO A 162 -5.21 -8.46 -14.48
CA PRO A 162 -4.04 -9.19 -14.94
C PRO A 162 -3.34 -8.54 -16.13
N MET A 163 -4.09 -7.88 -17.01
CA MET A 163 -3.54 -7.21 -18.19
C MET A 163 -2.61 -6.02 -17.86
N ARG A 164 -2.50 -5.59 -16.57
CA ARG A 164 -1.48 -4.61 -16.16
C ARG A 164 -0.05 -5.15 -16.29
N PHE A 165 0.11 -6.46 -16.28
CA PHE A 165 1.39 -7.14 -16.50
C PHE A 165 1.66 -7.47 -17.98
N VAL A 166 0.89 -6.91 -18.91
CA VAL A 166 1.06 -7.14 -20.33
C VAL A 166 1.55 -5.91 -21.05
N LYS A 167 2.71 -6.04 -21.67
CA LYS A 167 3.29 -5.02 -22.56
C LYS A 167 2.89 -5.32 -24.01
N LYS A 168 2.42 -4.28 -24.68
CA LYS A 168 2.10 -4.31 -26.10
C LYS A 168 3.26 -3.73 -26.89
N THR A 169 3.80 -4.50 -27.82
CA THR A 169 4.88 -4.06 -28.70
C THR A 169 4.39 -4.04 -30.15
N SER A 170 4.66 -2.96 -30.85
CA SER A 170 4.32 -2.79 -32.27
C SER A 170 5.58 -2.70 -33.16
N VAL A 171 6.72 -3.10 -32.62
CA VAL A 171 8.03 -3.00 -33.29
C VAL A 171 8.68 -4.37 -33.31
N THR A 172 9.31 -4.72 -34.44
CA THR A 172 10.11 -5.93 -34.54
C THR A 172 11.42 -5.80 -33.73
N PRO A 173 12.13 -6.92 -33.40
CA PRO A 173 13.44 -6.85 -32.75
C PRO A 173 14.46 -5.97 -33.48
N ASP A 174 14.34 -5.87 -34.79
CA ASP A 174 15.20 -5.05 -35.66
C ASP A 174 14.83 -3.56 -35.72
N GLY A 175 13.80 -3.15 -34.93
CA GLY A 175 13.39 -1.73 -34.83
C GLY A 175 12.40 -1.27 -35.91
N GLU A 176 11.91 -2.14 -36.77
CA GLU A 176 10.92 -1.81 -37.79
C GLU A 176 9.49 -1.83 -37.20
N ILE A 177 8.59 -1.01 -37.77
CA ILE A 177 7.18 -1.00 -37.35
C ILE A 177 6.53 -2.33 -37.78
N ALA A 178 6.10 -3.12 -36.81
CA ALA A 178 5.42 -4.37 -37.06
C ALA A 178 3.96 -4.15 -37.50
N ASN A 179 3.55 -4.83 -38.56
CA ASN A 179 2.16 -4.86 -39.00
C ASN A 179 1.24 -5.60 -38.00
N LYS A 180 1.84 -6.38 -37.09
CA LYS A 180 1.13 -7.15 -36.08
C LYS A 180 1.56 -6.75 -34.67
N GLN A 181 0.57 -6.53 -33.82
CA GLN A 181 0.81 -6.24 -32.39
C GLN A 181 1.21 -7.52 -31.67
N VAL A 182 2.31 -7.47 -30.93
CA VAL A 182 2.77 -8.56 -30.06
C VAL A 182 2.51 -8.19 -28.61
N TYR A 183 2.01 -9.14 -27.84
CA TYR A 183 1.72 -9.00 -26.42
C TYR A 183 2.67 -9.93 -25.64
N ASN A 184 3.41 -9.37 -24.71
CA ASN A 184 4.35 -10.09 -23.85
C ASN A 184 4.12 -9.72 -22.41
N ILE A 185 4.58 -10.55 -21.48
CA ILE A 185 4.62 -10.19 -20.06
C ILE A 185 5.61 -9.04 -19.85
N ASP A 186 5.22 -8.09 -19.02
CA ASP A 186 6.00 -6.89 -18.69
C ASP A 186 6.81 -7.14 -17.42
N GLU A 187 8.01 -7.66 -17.58
CA GLU A 187 8.95 -7.96 -16.48
C GLU A 187 9.32 -6.69 -15.69
N GLU A 188 9.42 -5.54 -16.35
CA GLU A 188 9.71 -4.27 -15.67
C GLU A 188 8.56 -3.88 -14.70
N GLN A 189 7.33 -4.13 -15.11
CA GLN A 189 6.16 -3.88 -14.27
C GLN A 189 6.11 -4.84 -13.08
N ILE A 190 6.49 -6.11 -13.28
CA ILE A 190 6.61 -7.10 -12.20
C ILE A 190 7.63 -6.63 -11.18
N GLN A 191 8.85 -6.30 -11.61
CA GLN A 191 9.92 -5.82 -10.73
C GLN A 191 9.53 -4.55 -9.96
N LYS A 192 8.82 -3.62 -10.62
CA LYS A 192 8.31 -2.42 -9.95
C LYS A 192 7.30 -2.73 -8.84
N GLU A 193 6.50 -3.78 -8.99
CA GLU A 193 5.56 -4.18 -7.93
C GLU A 193 6.26 -4.95 -6.80
N GLU A 194 7.27 -5.75 -7.12
CA GLU A 194 8.07 -6.50 -6.13
C GLU A 194 8.78 -5.63 -5.10
N MET A 195 9.12 -4.41 -5.47
CA MET A 195 9.73 -3.44 -4.54
C MET A 195 8.86 -3.11 -3.32
N TYR A 196 7.57 -3.41 -3.39
CA TYR A 196 6.59 -3.10 -2.33
C TYR A 196 6.11 -4.35 -1.58
N ASP A 197 6.72 -5.51 -1.82
CA ASP A 197 6.35 -6.75 -1.14
C ASP A 197 6.87 -6.77 0.31
N GLY A 198 5.98 -7.10 1.26
CA GLY A 198 6.36 -7.32 2.66
C GLY A 198 5.60 -6.54 3.71
#